data_8219f8e838f673931392e39f4f5b0e86
#
_entry.id   8219f8e838f673931392e39f4f5b0e86
#
_cell.length_a   1.000
_cell.length_b   1.000
_cell.length_c   1.000
_cell.angle_alpha   90.00
_cell.angle_beta   90.00
_cell.angle_gamma   90.00
#
_symmetry.space_group_name_H-M   'P 1'
#
loop_
_entity.id
_entity.type
_entity.pdbx_description
1 polymer ?
#
loop_
_entity_poly.entity_id
_entity_poly.type
_entity_poly.pdbx_seq_one_letter_code
_entity_poly.pdbx_strand_id
1 'polypeptide(L)'
;YDWLEASLFYTNIQGFPYPGYEYQDYKDKGFNVKIRLKDQGNFPAVAIGVMDIAGTGLYSSEYIITSYGINNIDMHFGLGWGTLNGSKDTIKNPLGYVSNNFNDRPTQTEGQGGQFQPSRYFSGQTASPFYGVSYAFNDRTLFKIEKDTTLTTDTLDYKKAKSSYSVGIDYAFNENFVVGFSVERGSTASIKFIYKNN
;
A
#
# COMPACT_ATOMS: atom_id res chain seq x y z
N TYR A 1 -0.29 -15.20 -13.44
CA TYR A 1 0.79 -14.76 -14.35
C TYR A 1 1.85 -14.06 -13.51
N ASP A 2 3.13 -14.32 -13.79
CA ASP A 2 4.23 -13.77 -12.98
C ASP A 2 4.36 -12.26 -13.02
N TRP A 3 3.76 -11.62 -14.00
CA TRP A 3 3.75 -10.17 -14.18
C TRP A 3 2.52 -9.46 -13.63
N LEU A 4 1.46 -10.21 -13.24
CA LEU A 4 0.18 -9.69 -12.78
C LEU A 4 -0.18 -10.29 -11.41
N GLU A 5 -0.40 -9.42 -10.43
CA GLU A 5 -0.96 -9.75 -9.12
C GLU A 5 -2.31 -9.02 -8.97
N ALA A 6 -3.34 -9.76 -8.60
CA ALA A 6 -4.65 -9.21 -8.30
C ALA A 6 -5.16 -9.77 -6.97
N SER A 7 -5.77 -8.94 -6.16
CA SER A 7 -6.38 -9.33 -4.89
C SER A 7 -7.72 -8.66 -4.68
N LEU A 8 -8.57 -9.33 -3.92
CA LEU A 8 -9.83 -8.81 -3.39
C LEU A 8 -9.62 -8.47 -1.92
N PHE A 9 -10.20 -7.38 -1.47
CA PHE A 9 -10.28 -7.10 -0.04
C PHE A 9 -11.71 -6.76 0.38
N TYR A 10 -11.98 -7.01 1.64
CA TYR A 10 -13.20 -6.59 2.32
C TYR A 10 -12.81 -6.15 3.73
N THR A 11 -13.20 -4.93 4.08
CA THR A 11 -12.95 -4.36 5.40
C THR A 11 -14.27 -3.96 6.04
N ASN A 12 -14.43 -4.27 7.32
CA ASN A 12 -15.51 -3.78 8.17
C ASN A 12 -14.89 -2.97 9.32
N ILE A 13 -15.22 -1.69 9.41
CA ILE A 13 -14.68 -0.79 10.42
C ILE A 13 -15.68 -0.72 11.57
N GLN A 14 -15.46 -1.55 12.58
CA GLN A 14 -16.34 -1.65 13.73
C GLN A 14 -16.40 -0.33 14.52
N GLY A 15 -17.65 0.06 14.87
CA GLY A 15 -17.88 1.27 15.65
C GLY A 15 -17.83 2.56 14.85
N PHE A 16 -17.67 2.48 13.54
CA PHE A 16 -17.75 3.61 12.62
C PHE A 16 -19.02 3.49 11.77
N PRO A 17 -20.09 4.27 12.07
CA PRO A 17 -21.36 4.15 11.37
C PRO A 17 -21.25 4.62 9.92
N TYR A 18 -21.94 3.92 9.03
CA TYR A 18 -22.10 4.35 7.65
C TYR A 18 -22.94 5.63 7.59
N PRO A 19 -22.54 6.68 6.85
CA PRO A 19 -23.27 7.93 6.75
C PRO A 19 -24.75 7.71 6.40
N GLY A 20 -25.66 8.15 7.30
CA GLY A 20 -27.10 7.98 7.15
C GLY A 20 -27.68 6.64 7.65
N TYR A 21 -26.84 5.75 8.19
CA TYR A 21 -27.28 4.44 8.72
C TYR A 21 -26.54 4.14 10.03
N GLU A 22 -27.09 4.59 11.17
CA GLU A 22 -26.46 4.47 12.50
C GLU A 22 -26.25 3.03 12.99
N TYR A 23 -26.97 2.06 12.42
CA TYR A 23 -26.90 0.64 12.81
C TYR A 23 -25.96 -0.19 11.93
N GLN A 24 -25.30 0.43 10.97
CA GLN A 24 -24.43 -0.28 10.04
C GLN A 24 -23.02 0.29 10.12
N ASP A 25 -22.06 -0.57 10.47
CA ASP A 25 -20.64 -0.23 10.39
C ASP A 25 -20.21 0.09 8.96
N TYR A 26 -19.22 0.96 8.83
CA TYR A 26 -18.64 1.32 7.54
C TYR A 26 -17.90 0.12 6.95
N LYS A 27 -18.24 -0.23 5.72
CA LYS A 27 -17.68 -1.37 5.00
C LYS A 27 -17.03 -0.89 3.71
N ASP A 28 -15.86 -1.41 3.43
CA ASP A 28 -15.20 -1.21 2.14
C ASP A 28 -14.83 -2.55 1.51
N LYS A 29 -14.93 -2.60 0.20
CA LYS A 29 -14.53 -3.73 -0.62
C LYS A 29 -13.98 -3.22 -1.93
N GLY A 30 -12.93 -3.82 -2.43
CA GLY A 30 -12.35 -3.41 -3.68
C GLY A 30 -11.37 -4.45 -4.22
N PHE A 31 -10.80 -4.09 -5.34
CA PHE A 31 -9.77 -4.87 -6.01
C PHE A 31 -8.45 -4.11 -5.95
N ASN A 32 -7.37 -4.84 -5.74
CA ASN A 32 -6.03 -4.33 -5.92
C ASN A 32 -5.40 -5.02 -7.12
N VAL A 33 -4.69 -4.27 -7.92
CA VAL A 33 -3.96 -4.78 -9.08
C VAL A 33 -2.54 -4.24 -9.06
N LYS A 34 -1.57 -5.13 -9.27
CA LYS A 34 -0.16 -4.76 -9.45
C LYS A 34 0.36 -5.40 -10.72
N ILE A 35 1.02 -4.60 -11.53
CA ILE A 35 1.61 -5.02 -12.81
C ILE A 35 3.11 -4.82 -12.73
N ARG A 36 3.86 -5.89 -12.93
CA ARG A 36 5.31 -5.83 -13.08
C ARG A 36 5.63 -5.47 -14.53
N LEU A 37 6.23 -4.29 -14.71
CA LEU A 37 6.57 -3.74 -16.02
C LEU A 37 7.94 -4.24 -16.51
N LYS A 38 8.83 -4.54 -15.54
CA LYS A 38 10.20 -4.95 -15.83
C LYS A 38 10.72 -5.84 -14.70
N ASP A 39 11.38 -6.93 -15.08
CA ASP A 39 12.12 -7.78 -14.15
C ASP A 39 13.47 -7.16 -13.76
N GLN A 40 13.97 -7.55 -12.59
CA GLN A 40 15.32 -7.23 -12.19
C GLN A 40 16.34 -7.91 -13.12
N GLY A 41 17.34 -7.13 -13.49
CA GLY A 41 18.53 -7.56 -14.20
C GLY A 41 19.69 -6.69 -13.77
N ASN A 42 20.39 -6.07 -14.73
CA ASN A 42 21.40 -5.04 -14.43
C ASN A 42 20.78 -3.75 -13.84
N PHE A 43 19.47 -3.61 -14.00
CA PHE A 43 18.68 -2.50 -13.45
C PHE A 43 17.58 -3.04 -12.54
N PRO A 44 17.02 -2.21 -11.62
CA PRO A 44 15.93 -2.61 -10.75
C PRO A 44 14.70 -3.12 -11.52
N ALA A 45 13.96 -4.02 -10.89
CA ALA A 45 12.60 -4.33 -11.28
C ALA A 45 11.71 -3.08 -11.14
N VAL A 46 10.68 -2.98 -11.97
CA VAL A 46 9.71 -1.87 -11.92
C VAL A 46 8.29 -2.45 -11.92
N ALA A 47 7.46 -1.95 -11.03
CA ALA A 47 6.05 -2.29 -11.00
C ALA A 47 5.19 -1.04 -10.75
N ILE A 48 3.94 -1.12 -11.19
CA ILE A 48 2.88 -0.17 -10.86
C ILE A 48 1.74 -0.90 -10.17
N GLY A 49 1.04 -0.21 -9.28
CA GLY A 49 -0.12 -0.76 -8.63
C GLY A 49 -1.22 0.26 -8.45
N VAL A 50 -2.44 -0.23 -8.44
CA VAL A 50 -3.67 0.52 -8.13
C VAL A 50 -4.43 -0.27 -7.09
N MET A 51 -4.78 0.38 -6.00
CA MET A 51 -5.53 -0.19 -4.89
C MET A 51 -6.92 0.41 -4.82
N ASP A 52 -7.87 -0.40 -4.36
CA ASP A 52 -9.27 -0.02 -4.21
C ASP A 52 -9.92 0.39 -5.54
N ILE A 53 -9.70 -0.43 -6.58
CA ILE A 53 -10.37 -0.29 -7.87
C ILE A 53 -11.84 -0.68 -7.69
N ALA A 54 -12.75 0.18 -8.12
CA ALA A 54 -14.20 -0.05 -8.03
C ALA A 54 -14.73 -0.31 -6.60
N GLY A 55 -13.99 0.10 -5.58
CA GLY A 55 -14.43 0.12 -4.19
C GLY A 55 -15.10 1.44 -3.81
N THR A 56 -15.20 1.71 -2.49
CA THR A 56 -15.72 2.98 -1.99
C THR A 56 -14.72 4.12 -2.11
N GLY A 57 -13.45 3.80 -2.39
CA GLY A 57 -12.33 4.72 -2.51
C GLY A 57 -11.71 5.16 -1.19
N LEU A 58 -12.13 4.57 -0.08
CA LEU A 58 -11.57 4.86 1.24
C LEU A 58 -10.06 4.56 1.30
N TYR A 59 -9.64 3.49 0.62
CA TYR A 59 -8.25 3.07 0.54
C TYR A 59 -7.63 3.31 -0.85
N SER A 60 -8.30 4.10 -1.70
CA SER A 60 -7.84 4.36 -3.06
C SER A 60 -6.45 4.96 -3.08
N SER A 61 -5.53 4.25 -3.69
CA SER A 61 -4.14 4.65 -3.86
C SER A 61 -3.51 4.04 -5.09
N GLU A 62 -2.50 4.71 -5.58
CA GLU A 62 -1.67 4.23 -6.67
C GLU A 62 -0.21 4.36 -6.29
N TYR A 63 0.62 3.54 -6.90
CA TYR A 63 2.06 3.61 -6.69
C TYR A 63 2.85 3.15 -7.91
N ILE A 64 4.05 3.71 -8.01
CA ILE A 64 5.13 3.19 -8.87
C ILE A 64 6.24 2.78 -7.91
N ILE A 65 6.79 1.58 -8.09
CA ILE A 65 7.83 1.03 -7.22
C ILE A 65 8.95 0.43 -8.04
N THR A 66 10.17 0.65 -7.59
CA THR A 66 11.37 -0.04 -8.05
C THR A 66 11.89 -0.95 -6.95
N SER A 67 12.42 -2.10 -7.32
CA SER A 67 12.96 -3.09 -6.39
C SER A 67 14.28 -3.65 -6.89
N TYR A 68 15.25 -3.79 -6.00
CA TYR A 68 16.55 -4.36 -6.32
C TYR A 68 17.06 -5.24 -5.18
N GLY A 69 17.29 -6.51 -5.50
CA GLY A 69 17.88 -7.49 -4.60
C GLY A 69 19.35 -7.70 -4.91
N ILE A 70 20.18 -7.66 -3.87
CA ILE A 70 21.60 -7.98 -3.96
C ILE A 70 22.01 -8.80 -2.73
N ASN A 71 22.54 -10.01 -2.98
CA ASN A 71 22.86 -10.97 -1.91
C ASN A 71 21.63 -11.22 -1.00
N ASN A 72 21.75 -10.86 0.26
CA ASN A 72 20.72 -11.06 1.29
C ASN A 72 19.88 -9.80 1.56
N ILE A 73 20.00 -8.75 0.74
CA ILE A 73 19.31 -7.48 0.93
C ILE A 73 18.39 -7.22 -0.26
N ASP A 74 17.12 -6.93 0.02
CA ASP A 74 16.18 -6.39 -0.96
C ASP A 74 15.82 -4.98 -0.58
N MET A 75 15.93 -4.07 -1.55
CA MET A 75 15.62 -2.65 -1.41
C MET A 75 14.45 -2.28 -2.30
N HIS A 76 13.56 -1.46 -1.79
CA HIS A 76 12.42 -0.94 -2.51
C HIS A 76 12.36 0.57 -2.39
N PHE A 77 12.03 1.24 -3.47
CA PHE A 77 11.77 2.67 -3.49
C PHE A 77 10.59 2.95 -4.40
N GLY A 78 9.65 3.75 -3.93
CA GLY A 78 8.44 4.07 -4.69
C GLY A 78 7.90 5.47 -4.44
N LEU A 79 6.93 5.83 -5.27
CA LEU A 79 6.11 7.03 -5.13
C LEU A 79 4.65 6.59 -5.01
N GLY A 80 3.94 7.16 -4.05
CA GLY A 80 2.54 6.87 -3.76
C GLY A 80 1.64 8.09 -3.91
N TRP A 81 0.45 7.86 -4.43
CA TRP A 81 -0.64 8.82 -4.58
C TRP A 81 -1.85 8.34 -3.77
N GLY A 82 -2.87 9.18 -3.66
CA GLY A 82 -4.08 8.85 -2.91
C GLY A 82 -3.80 8.66 -1.43
N THR A 83 -4.28 7.57 -0.83
CA THR A 83 -4.03 7.28 0.59
C THR A 83 -2.55 7.02 0.90
N LEU A 84 -1.72 6.67 -0.07
CA LEU A 84 -0.27 6.57 0.09
C LEU A 84 0.46 7.93 0.10
N ASN A 85 -0.24 9.05 -0.13
CA ASN A 85 0.34 10.40 -0.12
C ASN A 85 0.16 11.10 1.22
N GLY A 86 0.44 10.42 2.32
CA GLY A 86 0.27 10.92 3.69
C GLY A 86 1.55 11.38 4.40
N SER A 87 2.69 11.37 3.71
CA SER A 87 3.94 11.88 4.28
C SER A 87 3.93 13.40 4.37
N LYS A 88 4.68 13.94 5.36
CA LYS A 88 5.01 15.37 5.38
C LYS A 88 6.07 15.72 4.31
N ASP A 89 6.88 14.74 3.93
CA ASP A 89 7.97 14.89 2.95
C ASP A 89 7.44 14.50 1.56
N THR A 90 6.55 15.30 1.01
CA THR A 90 6.03 15.09 -0.35
C THR A 90 6.91 15.75 -1.40
N ILE A 91 6.87 15.22 -2.62
CA ILE A 91 7.42 15.86 -3.80
C ILE A 91 6.29 16.32 -4.73
N LYS A 92 6.57 17.29 -5.60
CA LYS A 92 5.62 17.65 -6.65
C LYS A 92 5.35 16.43 -7.55
N ASN A 93 4.10 16.22 -7.92
CA ASN A 93 3.72 15.08 -8.76
C ASN A 93 4.52 15.09 -10.07
N PRO A 94 5.38 14.09 -10.32
CA PRO A 94 6.19 14.07 -11.53
C PRO A 94 5.36 13.92 -12.81
N LEU A 95 4.18 13.29 -12.73
CA LEU A 95 3.29 13.16 -13.89
C LEU A 95 2.63 14.48 -14.28
N GLY A 96 2.57 15.44 -13.37
CA GLY A 96 2.13 16.81 -13.67
C GLY A 96 3.01 17.55 -14.70
N TYR A 97 4.25 17.11 -14.89
CA TYR A 97 5.11 17.60 -15.96
C TYR A 97 4.78 17.00 -17.33
N VAL A 98 4.12 15.83 -17.34
CA VAL A 98 3.67 15.17 -18.59
C VAL A 98 2.34 15.72 -19.04
N SER A 99 1.40 15.92 -18.11
CA SER A 99 0.10 16.52 -18.38
C SER A 99 -0.47 17.19 -17.15
N ASN A 100 -1.06 18.39 -17.34
CA ASN A 100 -1.74 19.12 -16.26
C ASN A 100 -2.92 18.35 -15.66
N ASN A 101 -3.48 17.40 -16.39
CA ASN A 101 -4.58 16.55 -15.89
C ASN A 101 -4.18 15.73 -14.65
N PHE A 102 -2.87 15.47 -14.46
CA PHE A 102 -2.38 14.78 -13.27
C PHE A 102 -2.19 15.68 -12.05
N ASN A 103 -2.34 17.01 -12.17
CA ASN A 103 -2.18 17.91 -11.03
C ASN A 103 -3.41 17.96 -10.12
N ASP A 104 -4.58 17.57 -10.62
CA ASP A 104 -5.83 17.60 -9.87
C ASP A 104 -6.37 16.17 -9.67
N ARG A 105 -6.59 15.80 -8.40
CA ARG A 105 -7.26 14.53 -8.08
C ARG A 105 -8.75 14.80 -7.89
N PRO A 106 -9.62 14.30 -8.77
CA PRO A 106 -11.06 14.46 -8.60
C PRO A 106 -11.54 13.87 -7.29
N THR A 107 -12.46 14.56 -6.61
CA THR A 107 -13.11 14.02 -5.42
C THR A 107 -13.94 12.80 -5.78
N GLN A 108 -13.91 11.78 -4.91
CA GLN A 108 -14.83 10.66 -5.07
C GLN A 108 -16.22 11.08 -4.66
N THR A 109 -17.22 10.60 -5.39
CA THR A 109 -18.62 10.80 -5.02
C THR A 109 -18.90 9.90 -3.81
N GLU A 110 -19.12 10.49 -2.65
CA GLU A 110 -19.38 9.75 -1.41
C GLU A 110 -20.59 8.82 -1.56
N GLY A 111 -20.49 7.62 -0.99
CA GLY A 111 -21.58 6.66 -0.91
C GLY A 111 -21.89 5.86 -2.19
N GLN A 112 -21.16 6.10 -3.26
CA GLN A 112 -21.32 5.32 -4.51
C GLN A 112 -20.08 4.45 -4.75
N GLY A 113 -19.99 3.33 -4.06
CA GLY A 113 -19.00 2.30 -4.35
C GLY A 113 -19.17 1.70 -5.75
N GLY A 114 -18.09 1.13 -6.30
CA GLY A 114 -18.12 0.45 -7.59
C GLY A 114 -17.88 1.34 -8.81
N GLN A 115 -17.48 2.60 -8.62
CA GLN A 115 -17.16 3.50 -9.72
C GLN A 115 -15.70 3.35 -10.17
N PHE A 116 -15.51 3.07 -11.44
CA PHE A 116 -14.19 3.10 -12.07
C PHE A 116 -13.91 4.52 -12.58
N GLN A 117 -12.98 5.24 -11.91
CA GLN A 117 -12.63 6.63 -12.24
C GLN A 117 -11.13 6.74 -12.59
N PRO A 118 -10.73 6.44 -13.83
CA PRO A 118 -9.33 6.46 -14.24
C PRO A 118 -8.65 7.83 -14.09
N SER A 119 -9.42 8.93 -14.16
CA SER A 119 -8.91 10.30 -13.98
C SER A 119 -8.33 10.57 -12.59
N ARG A 120 -8.66 9.73 -11.60
CA ARG A 120 -8.09 9.82 -10.24
C ARG A 120 -6.72 9.17 -10.15
N TYR A 121 -6.39 8.23 -11.03
CA TYR A 121 -5.19 7.43 -10.86
C TYR A 121 -3.93 8.26 -11.12
N PHE A 122 -2.97 8.16 -10.20
CA PHE A 122 -1.69 8.87 -10.23
C PHE A 122 -1.82 10.39 -10.24
N SER A 123 -2.96 10.93 -9.81
CA SER A 123 -3.28 12.35 -9.83
C SER A 123 -3.23 12.99 -8.44
N GLY A 124 -3.04 14.32 -8.42
CA GLY A 124 -2.86 15.16 -7.25
C GLY A 124 -1.61 16.03 -7.40
N GLN A 125 -1.52 17.12 -6.63
CA GLN A 125 -0.41 18.07 -6.70
C GLN A 125 0.92 17.48 -6.26
N THR A 126 0.87 16.49 -5.37
CA THR A 126 2.05 15.87 -4.77
C THR A 126 1.97 14.35 -4.78
N ALA A 127 3.12 13.71 -4.60
CA ALA A 127 3.29 12.29 -4.33
C ALA A 127 4.22 12.10 -3.14
N SER A 128 4.04 11.04 -2.36
CA SER A 128 4.91 10.71 -1.23
C SER A 128 5.95 9.66 -1.61
N PRO A 129 7.25 9.91 -1.41
CA PRO A 129 8.26 8.89 -1.53
C PRO A 129 8.18 7.93 -0.35
N PHE A 130 8.10 6.63 -0.64
CA PHE A 130 8.21 5.54 0.33
C PHE A 130 9.36 4.61 -0.02
N TYR A 131 9.89 3.90 0.95
CA TYR A 131 10.98 2.97 0.75
C TYR A 131 11.01 1.91 1.83
N GLY A 132 11.66 0.79 1.53
CA GLY A 132 11.86 -0.30 2.46
C GLY A 132 13.10 -1.10 2.14
N VAL A 133 13.59 -1.80 3.16
CA VAL A 133 14.71 -2.72 3.07
C VAL A 133 14.32 -4.00 3.80
N SER A 134 14.60 -5.13 3.16
CA SER A 134 14.53 -6.46 3.77
C SER A 134 15.92 -7.08 3.82
N TYR A 135 16.23 -7.76 4.92
CA TYR A 135 17.50 -8.44 5.13
C TYR A 135 17.26 -9.90 5.52
N ALA A 136 17.66 -10.83 4.65
CA ALA A 136 17.65 -12.27 4.96
C ALA A 136 18.86 -12.60 5.84
N PHE A 137 18.63 -12.71 7.15
CA PHE A 137 19.67 -13.08 8.11
C PHE A 137 20.16 -14.50 7.88
N ASN A 138 19.24 -15.41 7.54
CA ASN A 138 19.49 -16.78 7.12
C ASN A 138 18.29 -17.27 6.28
N ASP A 139 18.31 -18.54 5.86
CA ASP A 139 17.26 -19.15 5.01
C ASP A 139 15.86 -19.16 5.63
N ARG A 140 15.74 -18.88 6.94
CA ARG A 140 14.47 -18.90 7.67
C ARG A 140 14.04 -17.56 8.23
N THR A 141 14.95 -16.60 8.35
CA THR A 141 14.69 -15.35 9.09
C THR A 141 14.90 -14.14 8.20
N LEU A 142 13.86 -13.33 8.04
CA LEU A 142 13.83 -12.10 7.26
C LEU A 142 13.46 -10.92 8.15
N PHE A 143 14.35 -9.94 8.25
CA PHE A 143 14.06 -8.64 8.87
C PHE A 143 13.59 -7.64 7.83
N LYS A 144 12.69 -6.73 8.25
CA LYS A 144 12.11 -5.70 7.38
C LYS A 144 12.04 -4.38 8.11
N ILE A 145 12.32 -3.30 7.37
CA ILE A 145 12.05 -1.94 7.77
C ILE A 145 11.51 -1.17 6.57
N GLU A 146 10.47 -0.38 6.79
CA GLU A 146 9.88 0.43 5.73
C GLU A 146 9.44 1.80 6.25
N LYS A 147 9.52 2.82 5.39
CA LYS A 147 8.85 4.10 5.57
C LYS A 147 7.46 4.00 4.96
N ASP A 148 6.46 3.96 5.81
CA ASP A 148 5.05 3.92 5.45
C ASP A 148 4.49 5.35 5.38
N THR A 149 3.91 5.70 4.25
CA THR A 149 3.36 7.03 3.96
C THR A 149 1.83 7.03 3.91
N THR A 150 1.18 5.95 4.34
CA THR A 150 -0.27 5.85 4.34
C THR A 150 -0.91 6.95 5.19
N LEU A 151 -1.88 7.66 4.63
CA LEU A 151 -2.73 8.61 5.37
C LEU A 151 -3.49 7.84 6.46
N THR A 152 -3.36 8.32 7.69
CA THR A 152 -4.33 7.99 8.73
C THR A 152 -5.38 9.09 8.71
N THR A 153 -6.58 8.78 8.26
CA THR A 153 -7.68 9.74 8.29
C THR A 153 -8.12 9.95 9.73
N ASP A 154 -8.11 11.20 10.18
CA ASP A 154 -8.61 11.60 11.52
C ASP A 154 -10.10 11.23 11.71
N THR A 155 -10.83 11.01 10.62
CA THR A 155 -12.23 10.58 10.59
C THR A 155 -12.46 9.18 11.14
N LEU A 156 -11.46 8.32 11.19
CA LEU A 156 -11.60 6.92 11.62
C LEU A 156 -11.14 6.68 13.07
N ASP A 157 -10.82 7.73 13.82
CA ASP A 157 -10.35 7.69 15.23
C ASP A 157 -9.38 6.55 15.56
N TYR A 158 -8.76 5.99 14.52
CA TYR A 158 -7.77 4.96 14.62
C TYR A 158 -6.48 5.55 15.16
N LYS A 159 -5.86 4.85 16.05
CA LYS A 159 -4.64 5.21 16.76
C LYS A 159 -3.68 5.96 15.83
N LYS A 160 -3.53 7.24 16.10
CA LYS A 160 -2.64 8.13 15.38
C LYS A 160 -1.26 7.49 15.28
N ALA A 161 -0.75 7.34 14.07
CA ALA A 161 0.58 6.79 13.85
C ALA A 161 1.62 7.62 14.63
N LYS A 162 2.44 6.96 15.44
CA LYS A 162 3.48 7.60 16.24
C LYS A 162 4.79 7.76 15.47
N SER A 163 4.94 7.01 14.39
CA SER A 163 6.14 6.96 13.55
C SER A 163 5.74 6.86 12.09
N SER A 164 6.64 7.22 11.18
CA SER A 164 6.52 6.91 9.75
C SER A 164 7.18 5.57 9.40
N TYR A 165 7.74 4.86 10.38
CA TYR A 165 8.46 3.62 10.14
C TYR A 165 7.73 2.44 10.73
N SER A 166 7.73 1.34 9.97
CA SER A 166 7.30 0.01 10.35
C SER A 166 8.50 -0.94 10.35
N VAL A 167 8.54 -1.86 11.31
CA VAL A 167 9.58 -2.87 11.39
C VAL A 167 8.93 -4.24 11.56
N GLY A 168 9.55 -5.27 11.00
CA GLY A 168 9.02 -6.62 11.07
C GLY A 168 10.08 -7.69 10.97
N ILE A 169 9.68 -8.88 11.38
CA ILE A 169 10.46 -10.11 11.26
C ILE A 169 9.53 -11.22 10.76
N ASP A 170 9.97 -11.95 9.74
CA ASP A 170 9.30 -13.17 9.28
C ASP A 170 10.21 -14.37 9.61
N TYR A 171 9.61 -15.45 10.10
CA TYR A 171 10.29 -16.70 10.39
C TYR A 171 9.61 -17.87 9.67
N ALA A 172 10.36 -18.56 8.82
CA ALA A 172 9.91 -19.75 8.13
C ALA A 172 10.15 -20.99 8.99
N PHE A 173 9.09 -21.61 9.49
CA PHE A 173 9.17 -22.89 10.22
C PHE A 173 9.55 -24.02 9.27
N ASN A 174 9.01 -23.98 8.05
CA ASN A 174 9.31 -24.87 6.94
C ASN A 174 9.01 -24.17 5.61
N GLU A 175 9.14 -24.87 4.49
CA GLU A 175 8.93 -24.34 3.13
C GLU A 175 7.48 -23.80 2.91
N ASN A 176 6.52 -24.36 3.64
CA ASN A 176 5.11 -24.03 3.48
C ASN A 176 4.58 -23.04 4.51
N PHE A 177 5.20 -22.91 5.68
CA PHE A 177 4.64 -22.13 6.78
C PHE A 177 5.59 -21.06 7.32
N VAL A 178 5.14 -19.81 7.24
CA VAL A 178 5.86 -18.64 7.74
C VAL A 178 5.00 -17.88 8.74
N VAL A 179 5.61 -17.46 9.86
CA VAL A 179 5.00 -16.54 10.82
C VAL A 179 5.74 -15.22 10.78
N GLY A 180 5.00 -14.13 10.67
CA GLY A 180 5.53 -12.79 10.73
C GLY A 180 5.04 -12.04 11.95
N PHE A 181 5.89 -11.21 12.52
CA PHE A 181 5.55 -10.22 13.53
C PHE A 181 6.01 -8.84 13.05
N SER A 182 5.15 -7.84 13.23
CA SER A 182 5.51 -6.46 12.88
C SER A 182 4.99 -5.46 13.92
N VAL A 183 5.70 -4.34 14.00
CA VAL A 183 5.24 -3.11 14.66
C VAL A 183 5.09 -2.06 13.58
N GLU A 184 3.87 -1.67 13.34
CA GLU A 184 3.50 -0.76 12.26
C GLU A 184 3.34 0.64 12.82
N ARG A 185 4.15 1.55 12.29
CA ARG A 185 4.12 2.99 12.57
C ARG A 185 4.13 3.34 14.08
N GLY A 186 4.72 2.45 14.90
CA GLY A 186 4.84 2.63 16.35
C GLY A 186 3.51 2.60 17.13
N SER A 187 2.40 2.22 16.50
CA SER A 187 1.07 2.23 17.11
C SER A 187 0.34 0.90 17.04
N THR A 188 0.68 0.03 16.11
CA THR A 188 0.00 -1.25 15.88
C THR A 188 1.01 -2.39 15.89
N ALA A 189 0.67 -3.49 16.55
CA ALA A 189 1.41 -4.75 16.45
C ALA A 189 0.56 -5.74 15.65
N SER A 190 1.20 -6.41 14.69
CA SER A 190 0.55 -7.38 13.81
C SER A 190 1.24 -8.72 13.85
N ILE A 191 0.46 -9.79 13.77
CA ILE A 191 0.95 -11.16 13.58
C ILE A 191 0.39 -11.65 12.25
N LYS A 192 1.25 -12.21 11.41
CA LYS A 192 0.91 -12.71 10.08
C LYS A 192 1.23 -14.20 10.00
N PHE A 193 0.32 -14.96 9.44
CA PHE A 193 0.51 -16.37 9.11
C PHE A 193 0.40 -16.55 7.60
N ILE A 194 1.41 -17.17 6.99
CA ILE A 194 1.41 -17.47 5.56
C ILE A 194 1.55 -18.97 5.40
N TYR A 195 0.61 -19.56 4.69
CA TYR A 195 0.69 -20.94 4.21
C TYR A 195 0.84 -20.92 2.68
N LYS A 196 1.88 -21.59 2.18
CA LYS A 196 2.13 -21.78 0.75
C LYS A 196 1.86 -23.22 0.40
N ASN A 197 1.00 -23.45 -0.58
CA ASN A 197 0.79 -24.76 -1.17
C ASN A 197 1.54 -24.78 -2.50
N ASN A 198 2.65 -25.51 -2.52
CA ASN A 198 3.46 -25.70 -3.74
C ASN A 198 2.95 -26.89 -4.55
#